data_365d178a3a43945b4adba0e1d6275445
#
_entry.id   365d178a3a43945b4adba0e1d6275445
#
_cell.length_a   1.000
_cell.length_b   1.000
_cell.length_c   1.000
_cell.angle_alpha   90.00
_cell.angle_beta   90.00
_cell.angle_gamma   90.00
#
_symmetry.space_group_name_H-M   'P 1'
#
loop_
_entity.id
_entity.type
_entity.pdbx_description
1 polymer ?
#
loop_
_entity_poly.entity_id
_entity_poly.type
_entity_poly.pdbx_seq_one_letter_code
_entity_poly.pdbx_strand_id
1 'polypeptide(L)'
;HFTHHLGYTPSRELLVMAIDGDSLTAATAYQFPDGVELLDLPTAYDRYGSETVDQLWLEANNQAFSWHPEQGGWDLDRLNQARDTDWYRPDDVLTLWENSKLLGFHWVKRHGDLRAGAKGEVYVVGLGDAGRGRGLGGPLVNAGINRLVAEGASLVFLYVEADNEPALRAYQDVGFVVVEHHVLYTQS
;
A
#
# COMPACT_ATOMS: atom_id res chain seq x y z
N HIS A 1 -4.31 12.74 -29.72
CA HIS A 1 -5.25 13.21 -28.70
C HIS A 1 -5.57 14.68 -28.88
N PHE A 2 -6.81 15.05 -28.71
CA PHE A 2 -7.23 16.45 -28.80
C PHE A 2 -6.55 17.35 -27.74
N THR A 3 -6.03 16.78 -26.66
CA THR A 3 -5.30 17.52 -25.62
C THR A 3 -4.06 18.24 -26.16
N HIS A 4 -3.52 17.77 -27.25
CA HIS A 4 -2.39 18.47 -27.93
C HIS A 4 -2.73 19.89 -28.29
N HIS A 5 -3.98 20.19 -28.64
CA HIS A 5 -4.44 21.54 -29.01
C HIS A 5 -4.30 22.53 -27.86
N LEU A 6 -4.32 22.05 -26.64
CA LEU A 6 -4.23 22.87 -25.42
C LEU A 6 -2.80 22.97 -24.90
N GLY A 7 -1.83 22.37 -25.56
CA GLY A 7 -0.45 22.32 -25.11
C GLY A 7 -0.22 21.33 -23.96
N TYR A 8 -1.11 20.37 -23.75
CA TYR A 8 -1.01 19.37 -22.71
C TYR A 8 -1.11 17.96 -23.31
N THR A 9 -0.39 17.04 -22.69
CA THR A 9 -0.51 15.61 -22.99
C THR A 9 -0.81 14.84 -21.72
N PRO A 10 -1.58 13.74 -21.79
CA PRO A 10 -1.79 12.91 -20.61
C PRO A 10 -0.45 12.30 -20.20
N SER A 11 -0.03 12.54 -18.94
CA SER A 11 1.18 11.95 -18.40
C SER A 11 0.87 10.74 -17.52
N ARG A 12 -0.31 10.73 -16.88
CA ARG A 12 -0.73 9.65 -16.00
C ARG A 12 -2.25 9.55 -15.98
N GLU A 13 -2.73 8.33 -15.86
CA GLU A 13 -4.12 8.06 -15.53
C GLU A 13 -4.17 7.32 -14.20
N LEU A 14 -4.84 7.89 -13.22
CA LEU A 14 -5.04 7.26 -11.92
C LEU A 14 -6.49 6.86 -11.76
N LEU A 15 -6.69 5.65 -11.28
CA LEU A 15 -8.00 5.18 -10.87
C LEU A 15 -8.07 5.21 -9.35
N VAL A 16 -9.24 5.57 -8.84
CA VAL A 16 -9.56 5.37 -7.42
C VAL A 16 -10.43 4.13 -7.35
N MET A 17 -10.01 3.17 -6.56
CA MET A 17 -10.80 1.98 -6.27
C MET A 17 -11.24 2.01 -4.81
N ALA A 18 -12.42 1.47 -4.55
CA ALA A 18 -12.97 1.44 -3.18
C ALA A 18 -13.65 0.11 -2.90
N ILE A 19 -13.74 -0.20 -1.62
CA ILE A 19 -14.42 -1.39 -1.12
C ILE A 19 -15.17 -1.02 0.16
N ASP A 20 -16.40 -1.50 0.29
CA ASP A 20 -17.24 -1.28 1.46
C ASP A 20 -18.20 -2.47 1.65
N GLY A 21 -19.06 -2.37 2.66
CA GLY A 21 -20.13 -3.34 2.90
C GLY A 21 -19.63 -4.77 3.12
N ASP A 22 -20.36 -5.72 2.57
CA ASP A 22 -20.06 -7.15 2.72
C ASP A 22 -18.73 -7.53 2.08
N SER A 23 -18.38 -6.89 0.97
CA SER A 23 -17.10 -7.10 0.30
C SER A 23 -15.92 -6.69 1.20
N LEU A 24 -16.07 -5.56 1.89
CA LEU A 24 -15.06 -5.09 2.83
C LEU A 24 -14.92 -6.07 4.00
N THR A 25 -16.01 -6.53 4.55
CA THR A 25 -16.00 -7.52 5.63
C THR A 25 -15.29 -8.80 5.20
N ALA A 26 -15.60 -9.30 4.01
CA ALA A 26 -14.95 -10.50 3.47
C ALA A 26 -13.45 -10.31 3.25
N ALA A 27 -13.04 -9.10 2.88
CA ALA A 27 -11.64 -8.78 2.59
C ALA A 27 -10.76 -8.66 3.84
N THR A 28 -11.32 -8.74 5.05
CA THR A 28 -10.54 -8.69 6.29
C THR A 28 -9.87 -10.02 6.64
N ALA A 29 -10.29 -11.11 6.01
CA ALA A 29 -9.74 -12.44 6.28
C ALA A 29 -8.42 -12.63 5.54
N TYR A 30 -7.41 -13.10 6.25
CA TYR A 30 -6.11 -13.40 5.64
C TYR A 30 -5.43 -14.54 6.39
N GLN A 31 -4.54 -15.23 5.69
CA GLN A 31 -3.74 -16.28 6.27
C GLN A 31 -2.40 -16.34 5.54
N PHE A 32 -1.32 -16.49 6.32
CA PHE A 32 0.02 -16.65 5.76
C PHE A 32 0.50 -18.09 5.98
N PRO A 33 1.44 -18.56 5.13
CA PRO A 33 2.04 -19.87 5.33
C PRO A 33 2.78 -19.98 6.67
N ASP A 34 3.00 -21.20 7.13
CA ASP A 34 3.79 -21.44 8.33
C ASP A 34 5.17 -20.81 8.19
N GLY A 35 5.63 -20.18 9.26
CA GLY A 35 6.92 -19.47 9.29
C GLY A 35 6.89 -18.05 8.78
N VAL A 36 5.79 -17.61 8.18
CA VAL A 36 5.60 -16.21 7.75
C VAL A 36 4.78 -15.48 8.81
N GLU A 37 5.31 -14.35 9.29
CA GLU A 37 4.74 -13.62 10.42
C GLU A 37 4.53 -12.15 10.06
N LEU A 38 3.39 -11.61 10.47
CA LEU A 38 3.05 -10.20 10.30
C LEU A 38 3.31 -9.45 11.59
N LEU A 39 4.12 -8.38 11.52
CA LEU A 39 4.44 -7.52 12.65
C LEU A 39 4.13 -6.08 12.29
N ASP A 40 3.54 -5.32 13.22
CA ASP A 40 3.53 -3.86 13.06
C ASP A 40 4.95 -3.32 13.24
N LEU A 41 5.17 -2.09 12.78
CA LEU A 41 6.50 -1.51 12.79
C LEU A 41 7.12 -1.42 14.19
N PRO A 42 6.40 -0.97 15.24
CA PRO A 42 6.98 -0.94 16.59
C PRO A 42 7.43 -2.32 17.08
N THR A 43 6.65 -3.36 16.82
CA THR A 43 7.02 -4.72 17.20
C THR A 43 8.25 -5.21 16.44
N ALA A 44 8.32 -4.89 15.14
CA ALA A 44 9.49 -5.22 14.34
C ALA A 44 10.74 -4.49 14.86
N TYR A 45 10.59 -3.23 15.23
CA TYR A 45 11.70 -2.45 15.83
C TYR A 45 12.20 -3.07 17.11
N ASP A 46 11.30 -3.52 17.97
CA ASP A 46 11.67 -4.17 19.23
C ASP A 46 12.43 -5.46 18.99
N ARG A 47 12.06 -6.22 17.97
CA ARG A 47 12.68 -7.51 17.67
C ARG A 47 13.99 -7.39 16.91
N TYR A 48 14.07 -6.53 15.92
CA TYR A 48 15.20 -6.48 14.97
C TYR A 48 16.02 -5.20 15.05
N GLY A 49 15.55 -4.17 15.75
CA GLY A 49 16.18 -2.86 15.82
C GLY A 49 15.71 -1.93 14.70
N SER A 50 15.54 -0.66 15.05
CA SER A 50 14.95 0.32 14.13
C SER A 50 15.81 0.56 12.88
N GLU A 51 17.12 0.62 13.03
CA GLU A 51 18.02 0.85 11.89
C GLU A 51 17.93 -0.30 10.89
N THR A 52 17.95 -1.54 11.37
CA THR A 52 17.86 -2.73 10.53
C THR A 52 16.51 -2.78 9.81
N VAL A 53 15.42 -2.54 10.54
CA VAL A 53 14.08 -2.59 9.95
C VAL A 53 13.90 -1.48 8.91
N ASP A 54 14.33 -0.26 9.20
CA ASP A 54 14.23 0.85 8.26
C ASP A 54 15.01 0.56 6.98
N GLN A 55 16.20 -0.01 7.09
CA GLN A 55 17.01 -0.36 5.94
C GLN A 55 16.33 -1.46 5.10
N LEU A 56 15.78 -2.48 5.75
CA LEU A 56 15.08 -3.56 5.05
C LEU A 56 13.77 -3.07 4.42
N TRP A 57 13.04 -2.18 5.09
CA TRP A 57 11.84 -1.57 4.54
C TRP A 57 12.19 -0.77 3.28
N LEU A 58 13.24 0.04 3.36
CA LEU A 58 13.73 0.83 2.23
C LEU A 58 14.08 -0.08 1.04
N GLU A 59 14.82 -1.15 1.29
CA GLU A 59 15.17 -2.12 0.24
C GLU A 59 13.94 -2.77 -0.38
N ALA A 60 12.98 -3.22 0.44
CA ALA A 60 11.75 -3.83 -0.04
C ALA A 60 10.93 -2.85 -0.89
N ASN A 61 10.82 -1.59 -0.44
CA ASN A 61 10.14 -0.54 -1.19
C ASN A 61 10.78 -0.35 -2.56
N ASN A 62 12.10 -0.22 -2.61
CA ASN A 62 12.82 0.02 -3.86
C ASN A 62 12.75 -1.17 -4.80
N GLN A 63 12.74 -2.38 -4.27
CA GLN A 63 12.54 -3.58 -5.08
C GLN A 63 11.13 -3.68 -5.64
N ALA A 64 10.13 -3.37 -4.81
CA ALA A 64 8.74 -3.44 -5.22
C ALA A 64 8.38 -2.38 -6.27
N PHE A 65 9.03 -1.22 -6.21
CA PHE A 65 8.70 -0.06 -7.04
C PHE A 65 9.86 0.41 -7.91
N SER A 66 10.74 -0.48 -8.31
CA SER A 66 11.90 -0.15 -9.17
C SER A 66 11.52 0.53 -10.47
N TRP A 67 10.30 0.27 -10.96
CA TRP A 67 9.74 0.83 -12.19
C TRP A 67 9.03 2.18 -11.96
N HIS A 68 8.75 2.55 -10.70
CA HIS A 68 7.91 3.71 -10.40
C HIS A 68 8.80 4.95 -10.20
N PRO A 69 8.54 6.05 -10.94
CA PRO A 69 9.43 7.22 -10.89
C PRO A 69 9.43 7.95 -9.55
N GLU A 70 8.35 7.83 -8.77
CA GLU A 70 8.20 8.56 -7.51
C GLU A 70 8.38 7.68 -6.27
N GLN A 71 8.00 6.40 -6.35
CA GLN A 71 8.00 5.50 -5.21
C GLN A 71 9.26 4.65 -5.13
N GLY A 72 9.98 4.48 -6.22
CA GLY A 72 11.22 3.70 -6.26
C GLY A 72 12.45 4.56 -6.04
N GLY A 73 13.58 3.90 -5.76
CA GLY A 73 14.88 4.56 -5.65
C GLY A 73 15.01 5.49 -4.44
N TRP A 74 14.29 5.20 -3.37
CA TRP A 74 14.33 6.01 -2.15
C TRP A 74 15.60 5.75 -1.35
N ASP A 75 16.09 6.78 -0.66
CA ASP A 75 17.09 6.68 0.40
C ASP A 75 16.42 6.91 1.77
N LEU A 76 17.21 6.84 2.82
CA LEU A 76 16.69 7.00 4.18
C LEU A 76 16.09 8.40 4.41
N ASP A 77 16.68 9.43 3.86
CA ASP A 77 16.14 10.80 3.97
C ASP A 77 14.75 10.88 3.35
N ARG A 78 14.56 10.26 2.18
CA ARG A 78 13.26 10.23 1.51
C ARG A 78 12.23 9.45 2.33
N LEU A 79 12.62 8.34 2.93
CA LEU A 79 11.74 7.58 3.81
C LEU A 79 11.33 8.42 5.03
N ASN A 80 12.27 9.13 5.63
CA ASN A 80 12.00 10.00 6.77
C ASN A 80 11.07 11.15 6.39
N GLN A 81 11.24 11.74 5.20
CA GLN A 81 10.34 12.77 4.68
C GLN A 81 8.92 12.23 4.50
N ALA A 82 8.78 11.01 3.99
CA ALA A 82 7.47 10.39 3.79
C ALA A 82 6.75 10.14 5.12
N ARG A 83 7.49 9.89 6.18
CA ARG A 83 6.96 9.69 7.53
C ARG A 83 6.70 10.99 8.27
N ASP A 84 7.29 12.10 7.85
CA ASP A 84 7.16 13.41 8.52
C ASP A 84 5.84 14.08 8.12
N THR A 85 4.74 13.52 8.62
CA THR A 85 3.39 13.99 8.35
C THR A 85 2.56 13.87 9.63
N ASP A 86 1.49 14.67 9.72
CA ASP A 86 0.59 14.64 10.87
C ASP A 86 -0.18 13.32 10.99
N TRP A 87 -0.39 12.62 9.88
CA TRP A 87 -1.19 11.40 9.85
C TRP A 87 -0.36 10.13 10.04
N TYR A 88 0.97 10.21 10.01
CA TYR A 88 1.82 9.02 10.13
C TYR A 88 1.65 8.36 11.51
N ARG A 89 1.41 7.05 11.50
CA ARG A 89 1.30 6.23 12.69
C ARG A 89 2.16 4.98 12.46
N PRO A 90 3.20 4.77 13.26
CA PRO A 90 4.02 3.55 13.10
C PRO A 90 3.22 2.26 13.20
N ASP A 91 2.17 2.23 14.02
CA ASP A 91 1.29 1.06 14.19
C ASP A 91 0.57 0.69 12.89
N ASP A 92 0.42 1.64 11.96
CA ASP A 92 -0.27 1.44 10.70
C ASP A 92 0.67 0.96 9.58
N VAL A 93 1.93 0.70 9.89
CA VAL A 93 2.88 0.06 8.98
C VAL A 93 3.00 -1.40 9.39
N LEU A 94 2.53 -2.29 8.53
CA LEU A 94 2.62 -3.73 8.72
C LEU A 94 3.80 -4.28 7.96
N THR A 95 4.57 -5.14 8.57
CA THR A 95 5.76 -5.75 7.97
C THR A 95 5.62 -7.26 8.00
N LEU A 96 5.99 -7.90 6.90
CA LEU A 96 5.84 -9.35 6.73
C LEU A 96 7.21 -10.00 6.74
N TRP A 97 7.39 -10.99 7.60
CA TRP A 97 8.69 -11.57 7.91
C TRP A 97 8.71 -13.08 7.74
N GLU A 98 9.85 -13.58 7.34
CA GLU A 98 10.19 -14.99 7.44
C GLU A 98 11.60 -15.06 8.04
N ASN A 99 11.68 -15.53 9.28
CA ASN A 99 12.90 -15.41 10.09
C ASN A 99 13.30 -13.91 10.18
N SER A 100 14.52 -13.56 9.82
CA SER A 100 14.99 -12.17 9.84
C SER A 100 14.90 -11.49 8.48
N LYS A 101 14.16 -12.08 7.53
CA LYS A 101 13.99 -11.51 6.18
C LYS A 101 12.67 -10.78 6.09
N LEU A 102 12.71 -9.54 5.64
CA LEU A 102 11.51 -8.77 5.34
C LEU A 102 11.01 -9.17 3.95
N LEU A 103 9.80 -9.72 3.89
CA LEU A 103 9.20 -10.17 2.64
C LEU A 103 8.42 -9.05 1.94
N GLY A 104 7.83 -8.16 2.71
CA GLY A 104 7.02 -7.08 2.18
C GLY A 104 6.45 -6.21 3.30
N PHE A 105 5.67 -5.23 2.91
CA PHE A 105 5.08 -4.30 3.86
C PHE A 105 3.75 -3.77 3.35
N HIS A 106 2.92 -3.28 4.26
CA HIS A 106 1.67 -2.60 3.94
C HIS A 106 1.52 -1.40 4.88
N TRP A 107 1.67 -0.22 4.34
CA TRP A 107 1.47 1.04 5.04
C TRP A 107 0.08 1.55 4.73
N VAL A 108 -0.81 1.55 5.73
CA VAL A 108 -2.16 2.06 5.59
C VAL A 108 -2.25 3.49 6.10
N LYS A 109 -3.25 4.22 5.61
CA LYS A 109 -3.44 5.62 5.99
C LYS A 109 -4.89 5.83 6.44
N ARG A 110 -5.06 6.60 7.50
CA ARG A 110 -6.38 7.03 7.99
C ARG A 110 -6.61 8.47 7.58
N HIS A 111 -7.76 8.74 7.00
CA HIS A 111 -8.15 10.10 6.58
C HIS A 111 -8.99 10.78 7.64
N GLY A 112 -8.64 10.61 8.91
CA GLY A 112 -9.32 11.14 10.06
C GLY A 112 -9.70 10.05 11.04
N ASP A 113 -10.72 10.32 11.86
CA ASP A 113 -11.21 9.35 12.83
C ASP A 113 -12.09 8.31 12.13
N LEU A 114 -11.58 7.09 12.02
CA LEU A 114 -12.29 6.00 11.34
C LEU A 114 -13.63 5.68 12.00
N ARG A 115 -13.70 5.77 13.34
CA ARG A 115 -14.94 5.49 14.06
C ARG A 115 -15.99 6.58 13.87
N ALA A 116 -15.56 7.76 13.44
CA ALA A 116 -16.44 8.88 13.08
C ALA A 116 -16.79 8.92 11.59
N GLY A 117 -16.44 7.89 10.82
CA GLY A 117 -16.79 7.77 9.41
C GLY A 117 -15.70 8.16 8.43
N ALA A 118 -14.48 8.43 8.89
CA ALA A 118 -13.38 8.71 8.00
C ALA A 118 -12.99 7.46 7.21
N LYS A 119 -12.43 7.68 6.01
CA LYS A 119 -12.01 6.59 5.11
C LYS A 119 -10.63 6.08 5.48
N GLY A 120 -10.40 4.79 5.26
CA GLY A 120 -9.07 4.21 5.28
C GLY A 120 -8.52 4.09 3.87
N GLU A 121 -7.20 4.07 3.75
CA GLU A 121 -6.53 3.95 2.45
C GLU A 121 -5.45 2.87 2.48
N VAL A 122 -5.42 2.05 1.43
CA VAL A 122 -4.26 1.23 1.09
C VAL A 122 -3.24 2.19 0.48
N TYR A 123 -2.33 2.69 1.31
CA TYR A 123 -1.44 3.79 0.91
C TYR A 123 -0.25 3.29 0.11
N VAL A 124 0.56 2.40 0.68
CA VAL A 124 1.68 1.76 -0.02
C VAL A 124 1.74 0.30 0.41
N VAL A 125 1.67 -0.60 -0.55
CA VAL A 125 1.81 -2.04 -0.30
C VAL A 125 2.73 -2.62 -1.35
N GLY A 126 3.68 -3.45 -0.93
CA GLY A 126 4.60 -4.06 -1.86
C GLY A 126 5.33 -5.25 -1.27
N LEU A 127 5.78 -6.12 -2.16
CA LEU A 127 6.63 -7.27 -1.84
C LEU A 127 8.04 -7.00 -2.37
N GLY A 128 9.03 -7.23 -1.52
CA GLY A 128 10.42 -7.25 -1.95
C GLY A 128 10.75 -8.55 -2.69
N ASP A 129 11.98 -8.66 -3.16
CA ASP A 129 12.42 -9.83 -3.94
C ASP A 129 12.22 -11.14 -3.17
N ALA A 130 12.43 -11.14 -1.85
CA ALA A 130 12.27 -12.32 -1.03
C ALA A 130 10.81 -12.80 -0.91
N GLY A 131 9.85 -11.89 -1.13
CA GLY A 131 8.42 -12.19 -0.96
C GLY A 131 7.66 -12.45 -2.25
N ARG A 132 8.20 -12.03 -3.39
CA ARG A 132 7.48 -12.14 -4.67
C ARG A 132 7.34 -13.59 -5.14
N GLY A 133 6.24 -13.84 -5.87
CA GLY A 133 6.00 -15.14 -6.49
C GLY A 133 5.56 -16.23 -5.54
N ARG A 134 5.16 -15.88 -4.31
CA ARG A 134 4.78 -16.83 -3.27
C ARG A 134 3.32 -16.75 -2.84
N GLY A 135 2.51 -15.94 -3.56
CA GLY A 135 1.10 -15.79 -3.24
C GLY A 135 0.83 -14.93 -1.99
N LEU A 136 1.79 -14.09 -1.59
CA LEU A 136 1.69 -13.31 -0.36
C LEU A 136 1.00 -11.95 -0.53
N GLY A 137 0.85 -11.48 -1.77
CA GLY A 137 0.31 -10.13 -2.04
C GLY A 137 -1.13 -9.97 -1.59
N GLY A 138 -2.00 -10.91 -1.94
CA GLY A 138 -3.42 -10.88 -1.53
C GLY A 138 -3.58 -10.87 -0.01
N PRO A 139 -3.01 -11.83 0.70
CA PRO A 139 -3.06 -11.83 2.16
C PRO A 139 -2.48 -10.57 2.79
N LEU A 140 -1.42 -10.00 2.22
CA LEU A 140 -0.83 -8.76 2.73
C LEU A 140 -1.77 -7.57 2.56
N VAL A 141 -2.44 -7.45 1.41
CA VAL A 141 -3.47 -6.43 1.20
C VAL A 141 -4.59 -6.60 2.22
N ASN A 142 -5.08 -7.82 2.39
CA ASN A 142 -6.18 -8.12 3.32
C ASN A 142 -5.79 -7.82 4.78
N ALA A 143 -4.54 -8.05 5.16
CA ALA A 143 -4.05 -7.74 6.50
C ALA A 143 -4.14 -6.23 6.79
N GLY A 144 -3.77 -5.39 5.84
CA GLY A 144 -3.92 -3.94 5.97
C GLY A 144 -5.38 -3.50 6.04
N ILE A 145 -6.25 -4.12 5.24
CA ILE A 145 -7.69 -3.87 5.29
C ILE A 145 -8.24 -4.28 6.67
N ASN A 146 -7.82 -5.43 7.18
CA ASN A 146 -8.21 -5.89 8.52
C ASN A 146 -7.82 -4.86 9.58
N ARG A 147 -6.60 -4.31 9.50
CA ARG A 147 -6.15 -3.27 10.42
C ARG A 147 -7.09 -2.07 10.42
N LEU A 148 -7.46 -1.58 9.24
CA LEU A 148 -8.33 -0.41 9.11
C LEU A 148 -9.74 -0.70 9.63
N VAL A 149 -10.30 -1.85 9.28
CA VAL A 149 -11.66 -2.26 9.71
C VAL A 149 -11.70 -2.47 11.22
N ALA A 150 -10.67 -3.10 11.80
CA ALA A 150 -10.60 -3.29 13.25
C ALA A 150 -10.58 -1.96 14.00
N GLU A 151 -10.08 -0.91 13.38
CA GLU A 151 -10.03 0.44 13.94
C GLU A 151 -11.25 1.29 13.58
N GLY A 152 -12.22 0.74 12.84
CA GLY A 152 -13.51 1.36 12.61
C GLY A 152 -13.82 1.76 11.17
N ALA A 153 -12.94 1.50 10.21
CA ALA A 153 -13.21 1.88 8.82
C ALA A 153 -14.40 1.14 8.25
N SER A 154 -15.30 1.86 7.58
CA SER A 154 -16.43 1.31 6.84
C SER A 154 -16.24 1.41 5.33
N LEU A 155 -15.21 2.11 4.88
CA LEU A 155 -14.82 2.22 3.47
C LEU A 155 -13.30 2.33 3.40
N VAL A 156 -12.71 1.57 2.48
CA VAL A 156 -11.28 1.62 2.19
C VAL A 156 -11.11 1.91 0.71
N PHE A 157 -10.18 2.79 0.37
CA PHE A 157 -9.89 3.14 -1.02
C PHE A 157 -8.40 3.07 -1.30
N LEU A 158 -8.05 3.15 -2.58
CA LEU A 158 -6.67 3.19 -3.05
C LEU A 158 -6.58 3.94 -4.37
N TYR A 159 -5.38 4.38 -4.70
CA TYR A 159 -5.04 4.90 -6.01
C TYR A 159 -4.20 3.86 -6.75
N VAL A 160 -4.46 3.70 -8.04
CA VAL A 160 -3.70 2.78 -8.90
C VAL A 160 -3.58 3.37 -10.29
N GLU A 161 -2.41 3.19 -10.91
CA GLU A 161 -2.20 3.60 -12.30
C GLU A 161 -3.11 2.77 -13.22
N ALA A 162 -3.79 3.43 -14.17
CA ALA A 162 -4.75 2.76 -15.05
C ALA A 162 -4.08 1.69 -15.94
N ASP A 163 -2.79 1.85 -16.26
CA ASP A 163 -2.04 0.90 -17.06
C ASP A 163 -1.40 -0.24 -16.25
N ASN A 164 -1.55 -0.23 -14.92
CA ASN A 164 -1.05 -1.30 -14.07
C ASN A 164 -2.10 -2.42 -13.97
N GLU A 165 -2.24 -3.18 -15.05
CA GLU A 165 -3.25 -4.24 -15.14
C GLU A 165 -3.11 -5.31 -14.06
N PRO A 166 -1.90 -5.79 -13.72
CA PRO A 166 -1.77 -6.78 -12.65
C PRO A 166 -2.30 -6.28 -11.30
N ALA A 167 -2.02 -5.02 -10.94
CA ALA A 167 -2.52 -4.45 -9.70
C ALA A 167 -4.04 -4.28 -9.72
N LEU A 168 -4.58 -3.77 -10.85
CA LEU A 168 -6.03 -3.63 -11.01
C LEU A 168 -6.74 -4.96 -10.79
N ARG A 169 -6.23 -6.01 -11.43
CA ARG A 169 -6.81 -7.35 -11.32
C ARG A 169 -6.71 -7.89 -9.90
N ALA A 170 -5.56 -7.69 -9.25
CA ALA A 170 -5.36 -8.13 -7.87
C ALA A 170 -6.34 -7.45 -6.91
N TYR A 171 -6.54 -6.14 -7.06
CA TYR A 171 -7.49 -5.41 -6.20
C TYR A 171 -8.94 -5.76 -6.52
N GLN A 172 -9.28 -5.97 -7.79
CA GLN A 172 -10.61 -6.44 -8.17
C GLN A 172 -10.91 -7.81 -7.57
N ASP A 173 -9.94 -8.70 -7.55
CA ASP A 173 -10.07 -10.04 -6.95
C ASP A 173 -10.33 -9.95 -5.44
N VAL A 174 -9.78 -8.94 -4.77
CA VAL A 174 -10.06 -8.69 -3.36
C VAL A 174 -11.50 -8.18 -3.15
N GLY A 175 -12.05 -7.47 -4.13
CA GLY A 175 -13.41 -6.91 -4.07
C GLY A 175 -13.48 -5.41 -4.30
N PHE A 176 -12.37 -4.75 -4.60
CA PHE A 176 -12.38 -3.32 -4.94
C PHE A 176 -13.05 -3.09 -6.28
N VAL A 177 -13.71 -1.95 -6.40
CA VAL A 177 -14.31 -1.49 -7.65
C VAL A 177 -13.81 -0.09 -7.98
N VAL A 178 -13.71 0.23 -9.26
CA VAL A 178 -13.31 1.58 -9.71
C VAL A 178 -14.45 2.54 -9.44
N VAL A 179 -14.17 3.62 -8.72
CA VAL A 179 -15.18 4.64 -8.37
C VAL A 179 -14.85 6.01 -8.96
N GLU A 180 -13.59 6.29 -9.28
CA GLU A 180 -13.18 7.55 -9.88
C GLU A 180 -12.05 7.32 -10.86
N HIS A 181 -11.91 8.25 -11.79
CA HIS A 181 -10.90 8.25 -12.84
C HIS A 181 -10.29 9.65 -12.93
N HIS A 182 -8.99 9.74 -12.72
CA HIS A 182 -8.27 11.00 -12.76
C HIS A 182 -7.23 10.97 -13.87
N VAL A 183 -7.23 12.00 -14.70
CA VAL A 183 -6.24 12.17 -15.75
C VAL A 183 -5.35 13.35 -15.39
N LEU A 184 -4.05 13.08 -15.25
CA LEU A 184 -3.06 14.10 -14.97
C LEU A 184 -2.36 14.49 -16.27
N TYR A 185 -2.22 15.78 -16.52
CA TYR A 185 -1.64 16.31 -17.74
C TYR A 185 -0.31 16.98 -17.46
N THR A 186 0.58 16.90 -18.43
CA THR A 186 1.84 17.64 -18.44
C THR A 186 1.80 18.62 -19.64
N GLN A 187 2.25 19.85 -19.43
CA GLN A 187 2.36 20.81 -20.51
C GLN A 187 3.45 20.35 -21.47
N SER A 188 3.11 20.30 -22.75
CA SER A 188 4.03 19.87 -23.81
C SER A 188 5.02 20.95 -24.24
#